data_597f75912aba9a9cd53d12000f9d52b0
#
_entry.id   597f75912aba9a9cd53d12000f9d52b0
#
_cell.length_a   1.000
_cell.length_b   1.000
_cell.length_c   1.000
_cell.angle_alpha   90.00
_cell.angle_beta   90.00
_cell.angle_gamma   90.00
#
_symmetry.space_group_name_H-M   'P 1'
#
loop_
_entity.id
_entity.type
_entity.pdbx_description
1 polymer ?
#
loop_
_entity_poly.entity_id
_entity_poly.type
_entity_poly.pdbx_seq_one_letter_code
_entity_poly.pdbx_strand_id
1 'polypeptide(L)'
;MKIPANITAYYPSNEGVEGGYYDALGNLLDPNYPTCAAPPEIPFHAMIKISDTNTKYDDMTFEVLDRGSAIIIDDEGIYHIDLLMHTKEECNEFGRRMGYIEILEEGEEVKTKNGFTLLENKEDVRKWLNSQKVTRTINKLRVHHMDLPNYSTWEKTDKKVFSEPHFGRTQSLNDYGKKTWNYSDGHGKYIAQHFNVFPDGKITTGRHLNSTPIGIRGWNTNAICVEIYGDFDKGKDVMTSAQKKAVIYLYGELCKRFKIPVNTTHIRPHCHFTAGGTYLGKYDSSRSAKTCPGTNFWGVGCSPSGFNKFLADIKAYVNGKETQSPSTSSEFKPYIARVNTDGLNARKGAGAEYDIECVLNKGVAITIIEEKKAKDGGTWCKALSQYWCNKKYLDFVRYK
;
A
#
# COMPACT_ATOMS: atom_id res chain seq x y z
N MET A 1 15.37 -18.51 -13.97
CA MET A 1 15.61 -19.78 -14.74
C MET A 1 14.26 -20.29 -15.21
N LYS A 2 14.10 -20.61 -16.52
CA LYS A 2 12.86 -21.19 -17.05
C LYS A 2 12.78 -22.69 -16.71
N ILE A 3 11.68 -23.07 -16.09
CA ILE A 3 11.39 -24.44 -15.66
C ILE A 3 10.22 -24.95 -16.52
N PRO A 4 10.30 -26.13 -17.16
CA PRO A 4 9.22 -26.65 -17.97
C PRO A 4 7.97 -26.92 -17.12
N ALA A 5 6.81 -26.52 -17.62
CA ALA A 5 5.56 -26.66 -16.90
C ALA A 5 4.41 -27.07 -17.81
N ASN A 6 3.55 -27.91 -17.28
CA ASN A 6 2.23 -28.23 -17.81
C ASN A 6 1.21 -27.34 -17.09
N ILE A 7 0.63 -26.40 -17.82
CA ILE A 7 -0.20 -25.34 -17.25
C ILE A 7 -1.65 -25.57 -17.65
N THR A 8 -2.53 -25.62 -16.66
CA THR A 8 -3.99 -25.72 -16.80
C THR A 8 -4.66 -24.55 -16.10
N ALA A 9 -5.99 -24.56 -16.02
CA ALA A 9 -6.75 -23.52 -15.37
C ALA A 9 -7.96 -24.09 -14.63
N TYR A 10 -8.32 -23.47 -13.50
CA TYR A 10 -9.48 -23.80 -12.69
C TYR A 10 -10.29 -22.53 -12.36
N TYR A 11 -11.53 -22.69 -11.90
CA TYR A 11 -12.42 -21.59 -11.54
C TYR A 11 -13.15 -21.89 -10.22
N PRO A 12 -13.67 -20.87 -9.50
CA PRO A 12 -14.37 -21.10 -8.24
C PRO A 12 -15.67 -21.90 -8.46
N SER A 13 -15.69 -23.18 -8.09
CA SER A 13 -16.85 -24.05 -8.25
C SER A 13 -16.80 -25.25 -7.31
N ASN A 14 -17.97 -25.75 -6.91
CA ASN A 14 -18.12 -27.04 -6.24
C ASN A 14 -18.43 -28.19 -7.20
N GLU A 15 -18.33 -27.97 -8.51
CA GLU A 15 -18.61 -28.97 -9.54
C GLU A 15 -17.33 -29.77 -9.87
N GLY A 16 -17.44 -31.07 -9.92
CA GLY A 16 -16.40 -31.95 -10.41
C GLY A 16 -15.14 -31.97 -9.55
N VAL A 17 -14.00 -31.72 -10.17
CA VAL A 17 -12.66 -31.71 -9.55
C VAL A 17 -12.19 -30.31 -9.14
N GLU A 18 -12.99 -29.30 -9.34
CA GLU A 18 -12.69 -27.92 -8.97
C GLU A 18 -12.67 -27.76 -7.45
N GLY A 19 -11.61 -27.34 -6.86
CA GLY A 19 -11.35 -27.34 -5.42
C GLY A 19 -12.32 -26.55 -4.51
N GLY A 20 -13.42 -26.03 -5.03
CA GLY A 20 -14.40 -25.24 -4.29
C GLY A 20 -14.25 -23.73 -4.50
N TYR A 21 -14.62 -22.96 -3.47
CA TYR A 21 -14.57 -21.49 -3.49
C TYR A 21 -13.44 -20.92 -2.65
N TYR A 22 -12.58 -21.76 -2.09
CA TYR A 22 -11.52 -21.35 -1.17
C TYR A 22 -10.18 -21.92 -1.62
N ASP A 23 -9.13 -21.09 -1.52
CA ASP A 23 -7.76 -21.53 -1.73
C ASP A 23 -7.27 -22.44 -0.56
N ALA A 24 -6.10 -23.04 -0.72
CA ALA A 24 -5.52 -23.91 0.30
C ALA A 24 -5.16 -23.19 1.62
N LEU A 25 -5.16 -21.86 1.63
CA LEU A 25 -4.97 -21.02 2.84
C LEU A 25 -6.31 -20.65 3.51
N GLY A 26 -7.45 -21.08 2.93
CA GLY A 26 -8.80 -20.81 3.44
C GLY A 26 -9.34 -19.42 3.09
N ASN A 27 -8.77 -18.73 2.10
CA ASN A 27 -9.30 -17.48 1.58
C ASN A 27 -10.29 -17.77 0.43
N LEU A 28 -11.29 -16.89 0.28
CA LEU A 28 -12.19 -16.95 -0.86
C LEU A 28 -11.40 -16.66 -2.14
N LEU A 29 -11.53 -17.52 -3.14
CA LEU A 29 -10.90 -17.32 -4.45
C LEU A 29 -11.38 -16.01 -5.08
N ASP A 30 -10.43 -15.18 -5.54
CA ASP A 30 -10.70 -13.91 -6.23
C ASP A 30 -10.10 -13.98 -7.65
N PRO A 31 -10.88 -14.31 -8.68
CA PRO A 31 -10.38 -14.39 -10.05
C PRO A 31 -9.85 -13.07 -10.63
N ASN A 32 -10.15 -11.93 -9.99
CA ASN A 32 -9.58 -10.64 -10.39
C ASN A 32 -8.14 -10.46 -9.91
N TYR A 33 -7.63 -11.39 -9.11
CA TYR A 33 -6.26 -11.41 -8.65
C TYR A 33 -5.51 -12.60 -9.24
N PRO A 34 -4.41 -12.38 -9.99
CA PRO A 34 -3.67 -13.46 -10.64
C PRO A 34 -3.06 -14.42 -9.62
N THR A 35 -3.70 -15.56 -9.40
CA THR A 35 -3.24 -16.62 -8.50
C THR A 35 -3.22 -17.95 -9.20
N CYS A 36 -2.47 -18.89 -8.62
CA CYS A 36 -2.39 -20.24 -9.12
C CYS A 36 -2.25 -21.27 -8.00
N ALA A 37 -2.58 -22.52 -8.32
CA ALA A 37 -2.13 -23.67 -7.59
C ALA A 37 -0.76 -24.14 -8.14
N ALA A 38 0.15 -24.49 -7.25
CA ALA A 38 1.49 -25.00 -7.60
C ALA A 38 1.88 -26.18 -6.70
N PRO A 39 2.88 -27.01 -7.11
CA PRO A 39 3.43 -28.09 -6.28
C PRO A 39 3.98 -27.58 -4.94
N PRO A 40 4.03 -28.43 -3.89
CA PRO A 40 4.52 -28.02 -2.57
C PRO A 40 5.95 -27.50 -2.54
N GLU A 41 6.78 -27.87 -3.52
CA GLU A 41 8.16 -27.42 -3.70
C GLU A 41 8.25 -25.92 -4.01
N ILE A 42 7.18 -25.33 -4.56
CA ILE A 42 7.07 -23.88 -4.69
C ILE A 42 6.28 -23.37 -3.48
N PRO A 43 6.89 -22.58 -2.60
CA PRO A 43 6.22 -22.15 -1.38
C PRO A 43 4.99 -21.29 -1.67
N PHE A 44 4.03 -21.25 -0.73
CA PHE A 44 2.95 -20.26 -0.77
C PHE A 44 3.53 -18.85 -0.83
N HIS A 45 2.84 -17.97 -1.55
CA HIS A 45 3.23 -16.60 -1.81
C HIS A 45 4.43 -16.41 -2.75
N ALA A 46 5.05 -17.49 -3.27
CA ALA A 46 5.98 -17.34 -4.36
C ALA A 46 5.29 -16.74 -5.58
N MET A 47 6.00 -15.89 -6.29
CA MET A 47 5.53 -15.32 -7.56
C MET A 47 6.10 -16.14 -8.69
N ILE A 48 5.26 -16.65 -9.57
CA ILE A 48 5.69 -17.35 -10.77
C ILE A 48 5.26 -16.56 -12.02
N LYS A 49 6.19 -16.41 -12.94
CA LYS A 49 5.94 -15.86 -14.27
C LYS A 49 5.78 -17.00 -15.25
N ILE A 50 4.72 -16.99 -16.06
CA ILE A 50 4.54 -17.99 -17.11
C ILE A 50 4.97 -17.45 -18.47
N SER A 51 5.42 -18.35 -19.36
CA SER A 51 5.80 -17.99 -20.73
C SER A 51 5.66 -19.18 -21.69
N ASP A 52 5.60 -18.83 -22.96
CA ASP A 52 5.62 -19.79 -24.09
C ASP A 52 4.37 -20.69 -24.12
N THR A 53 3.23 -20.25 -23.55
CA THR A 53 1.93 -20.96 -23.60
C THR A 53 1.13 -20.63 -24.87
N ASN A 54 1.54 -19.61 -25.60
CA ASN A 54 0.83 -19.08 -26.78
C ASN A 54 -0.56 -18.50 -26.40
N THR A 55 -0.66 -17.84 -25.24
CA THR A 55 -1.89 -17.23 -24.75
C THR A 55 -1.67 -15.79 -24.30
N LYS A 56 -2.76 -15.05 -24.05
CA LYS A 56 -2.71 -13.69 -23.46
C LYS A 56 -2.10 -13.64 -22.06
N TYR A 57 -1.88 -14.78 -21.42
CA TYR A 57 -1.33 -14.91 -20.08
C TYR A 57 0.21 -15.01 -20.07
N ASP A 58 0.83 -15.14 -21.25
CA ASP A 58 2.29 -15.12 -21.34
C ASP A 58 2.85 -13.81 -20.78
N ASP A 59 3.97 -13.92 -20.09
CA ASP A 59 4.63 -12.87 -19.33
C ASP A 59 3.85 -12.33 -18.12
N MET A 60 2.66 -12.87 -17.81
CA MET A 60 1.96 -12.56 -16.57
C MET A 60 2.58 -13.28 -15.38
N THR A 61 2.42 -12.66 -14.22
CA THR A 61 2.90 -13.17 -12.94
C THR A 61 1.72 -13.57 -12.06
N PHE A 62 1.80 -14.76 -11.46
CA PHE A 62 0.78 -15.34 -10.60
C PHE A 62 1.35 -15.62 -9.20
N GLU A 63 0.59 -15.34 -8.16
CA GLU A 63 0.93 -15.69 -6.79
C GLU A 63 0.46 -17.11 -6.47
N VAL A 64 1.32 -17.90 -5.85
CA VAL A 64 0.97 -19.28 -5.42
C VAL A 64 0.17 -19.20 -4.13
N LEU A 65 -1.15 -19.42 -4.21
CA LEU A 65 -2.07 -19.40 -3.06
C LEU A 65 -2.84 -20.71 -2.89
N ASP A 66 -2.72 -21.62 -3.86
CA ASP A 66 -3.51 -22.84 -3.84
C ASP A 66 -2.67 -24.11 -4.05
N ARG A 67 -3.30 -25.24 -3.78
CA ARG A 67 -2.75 -26.60 -3.91
C ARG A 67 -3.84 -27.52 -4.46
N GLY A 68 -3.43 -28.52 -5.20
CA GLY A 68 -4.33 -29.57 -5.69
C GLY A 68 -3.63 -30.92 -5.66
N SER A 69 -4.37 -32.01 -5.52
CA SER A 69 -3.81 -33.36 -5.51
C SER A 69 -3.14 -33.76 -6.85
N ALA A 70 -3.53 -33.13 -7.95
CA ALA A 70 -2.94 -33.31 -9.27
C ALA A 70 -1.86 -32.25 -9.60
N ILE A 71 -1.60 -31.32 -8.69
CA ILE A 71 -0.63 -30.23 -8.85
C ILE A 71 0.69 -30.67 -8.21
N ILE A 72 1.47 -31.37 -8.99
CA ILE A 72 2.70 -32.09 -8.60
C ILE A 72 3.85 -31.73 -9.54
N ILE A 73 5.04 -32.20 -9.21
CA ILE A 73 6.13 -32.35 -10.18
C ILE A 73 6.08 -33.84 -10.63
N ASP A 74 5.94 -34.08 -11.92
CA ASP A 74 5.87 -35.43 -12.43
C ASP A 74 7.27 -36.11 -12.52
N ASP A 75 7.27 -37.38 -12.91
CA ASP A 75 8.50 -38.19 -12.99
C ASP A 75 9.49 -37.66 -14.05
N GLU A 76 9.04 -36.80 -14.98
CA GLU A 76 9.88 -36.14 -15.98
C GLU A 76 10.44 -34.81 -15.48
N GLY A 77 10.06 -34.38 -14.27
CA GLY A 77 10.45 -33.12 -13.66
C GLY A 77 9.65 -31.90 -14.19
N ILE A 78 8.50 -32.13 -14.81
CA ILE A 78 7.61 -31.09 -15.30
C ILE A 78 6.68 -30.65 -14.18
N TYR A 79 6.61 -29.34 -13.96
CA TYR A 79 5.78 -28.75 -12.93
C TYR A 79 4.34 -28.62 -13.42
N HIS A 80 3.37 -29.12 -12.67
CA HIS A 80 1.96 -28.90 -12.96
C HIS A 80 1.47 -27.64 -12.24
N ILE A 81 0.97 -26.68 -12.99
CA ILE A 81 0.50 -25.38 -12.49
C ILE A 81 -0.94 -25.21 -12.94
N ASP A 82 -1.79 -24.68 -12.06
CA ASP A 82 -3.20 -24.44 -12.36
C ASP A 82 -3.55 -22.97 -12.09
N LEU A 83 -3.98 -22.23 -13.12
CA LEU A 83 -4.24 -20.79 -13.05
C LEU A 83 -5.70 -20.54 -12.66
N LEU A 84 -5.94 -19.65 -11.69
CA LEU A 84 -7.29 -19.24 -11.33
C LEU A 84 -7.89 -18.32 -12.41
N MET A 85 -9.05 -18.69 -12.91
CA MET A 85 -9.84 -17.96 -13.91
C MET A 85 -11.25 -17.65 -13.41
N HIS A 86 -12.00 -16.82 -14.14
CA HIS A 86 -13.34 -16.41 -13.73
C HIS A 86 -14.41 -17.46 -13.99
N THR A 87 -14.30 -18.18 -15.13
CA THR A 87 -15.38 -19.06 -15.60
C THR A 87 -14.84 -20.35 -16.18
N LYS A 88 -15.73 -21.33 -16.28
CA LYS A 88 -15.49 -22.62 -16.94
C LYS A 88 -15.11 -22.45 -18.41
N GLU A 89 -15.74 -21.48 -19.08
CA GLU A 89 -15.47 -21.17 -20.47
C GLU A 89 -14.05 -20.68 -20.68
N GLU A 90 -13.57 -19.80 -19.81
CA GLU A 90 -12.17 -19.31 -19.84
C GLU A 90 -11.18 -20.46 -19.59
N CYS A 91 -11.47 -21.36 -18.65
CA CYS A 91 -10.66 -22.54 -18.40
C CYS A 91 -10.62 -23.49 -19.62
N ASN A 92 -11.77 -23.72 -20.26
CA ASN A 92 -11.86 -24.54 -21.45
C ASN A 92 -11.13 -23.93 -22.65
N GLU A 93 -11.19 -22.62 -22.82
CA GLU A 93 -10.46 -21.90 -23.87
C GLU A 93 -8.95 -21.95 -23.62
N PHE A 94 -8.53 -21.81 -22.38
CA PHE A 94 -7.12 -21.96 -22.00
C PHE A 94 -6.64 -23.38 -22.25
N GLY A 95 -7.42 -24.38 -21.80
CA GLY A 95 -7.11 -25.80 -21.93
C GLY A 95 -5.82 -26.20 -21.18
N ARG A 96 -5.09 -27.16 -21.73
CA ARG A 96 -3.79 -27.62 -21.23
C ARG A 96 -2.68 -27.10 -22.13
N ARG A 97 -1.69 -26.46 -21.56
CA ARG A 97 -0.57 -25.86 -22.29
C ARG A 97 0.78 -26.34 -21.73
N MET A 98 1.67 -26.71 -22.63
CA MET A 98 3.08 -26.79 -22.28
C MET A 98 3.68 -25.40 -22.40
N GLY A 99 4.47 -25.04 -21.44
CA GLY A 99 5.17 -23.75 -21.39
C GLY A 99 6.28 -23.79 -20.35
N TYR A 100 6.64 -22.63 -19.85
CA TYR A 100 7.66 -22.51 -18.81
C TYR A 100 7.14 -21.62 -17.70
N ILE A 101 7.60 -21.91 -16.49
CA ILE A 101 7.51 -21.02 -15.36
C ILE A 101 8.88 -20.47 -15.00
N GLU A 102 8.92 -19.28 -14.49
CA GLU A 102 10.06 -18.69 -13.83
C GLU A 102 9.63 -18.30 -12.42
N ILE A 103 10.24 -18.97 -11.42
CA ILE A 103 10.02 -18.57 -10.03
C ILE A 103 10.80 -17.28 -9.85
N LEU A 104 10.09 -16.18 -9.75
CA LEU A 104 10.68 -14.90 -9.42
C LEU A 104 11.17 -15.00 -8.00
N GLU A 105 12.40 -14.54 -7.73
CA GLU A 105 12.95 -14.54 -6.38
C GLU A 105 11.89 -14.01 -5.42
N GLU A 106 11.66 -14.71 -4.32
CA GLU A 106 10.80 -14.24 -3.25
C GLU A 106 11.25 -12.82 -2.94
N GLY A 107 10.32 -11.86 -3.10
CA GLY A 107 10.57 -10.49 -2.64
C GLY A 107 11.10 -10.61 -1.21
N GLU A 108 12.17 -9.88 -0.89
CA GLU A 108 12.91 -9.96 0.37
C GLU A 108 11.98 -10.31 1.52
N GLU A 109 12.31 -11.40 2.26
CA GLU A 109 11.52 -11.84 3.41
C GLU A 109 11.20 -10.65 4.29
N VAL A 110 9.91 -10.40 4.55
CA VAL A 110 9.48 -9.20 5.29
C VAL A 110 10.27 -9.08 6.59
N LYS A 111 11.00 -8.00 6.74
CA LYS A 111 11.89 -7.77 7.90
C LYS A 111 11.08 -7.80 9.18
N THR A 112 11.50 -8.62 10.13
CA THR A 112 10.87 -8.71 11.45
C THR A 112 11.89 -8.41 12.54
N LYS A 113 11.54 -7.54 13.48
CA LYS A 113 12.39 -7.17 14.63
C LYS A 113 11.53 -6.95 15.88
N ASN A 114 11.92 -7.53 16.99
CA ASN A 114 11.19 -7.46 18.26
C ASN A 114 9.70 -7.87 18.15
N GLY A 115 9.39 -8.77 17.24
CA GLY A 115 8.03 -9.23 16.95
C GLY A 115 7.18 -8.22 16.14
N PHE A 116 7.76 -7.15 15.62
CA PHE A 116 7.14 -6.23 14.67
C PHE A 116 7.64 -6.55 13.26
N THR A 117 6.75 -6.53 12.29
CA THR A 117 7.07 -6.78 10.88
C THR A 117 7.00 -5.48 10.10
N LEU A 118 7.97 -5.23 9.22
CA LEU A 118 7.97 -4.12 8.28
C LEU A 118 7.35 -4.58 6.96
N LEU A 119 6.31 -3.90 6.52
CA LEU A 119 5.58 -4.14 5.29
C LEU A 119 5.87 -2.95 4.36
N GLU A 120 6.61 -3.19 3.28
CA GLU A 120 7.13 -2.11 2.45
C GLU A 120 6.20 -1.73 1.29
N ASN A 121 5.28 -2.63 0.92
CA ASN A 121 4.36 -2.47 -0.21
C ASN A 121 3.03 -3.20 0.03
N LYS A 122 2.11 -3.13 -0.94
CA LYS A 122 0.78 -3.75 -0.82
C LYS A 122 0.82 -5.28 -0.81
N GLU A 123 1.78 -5.88 -1.50
CA GLU A 123 1.97 -7.33 -1.56
C GLU A 123 2.40 -7.85 -0.20
N ASP A 124 3.33 -7.15 0.49
CA ASP A 124 3.74 -7.49 1.85
C ASP A 124 2.54 -7.43 2.81
N VAL A 125 1.70 -6.39 2.68
CA VAL A 125 0.49 -6.27 3.51
C VAL A 125 -0.46 -7.45 3.28
N ARG A 126 -0.70 -7.81 2.02
CA ARG A 126 -1.59 -8.91 1.67
C ARG A 126 -1.04 -10.25 2.15
N LYS A 127 0.22 -10.55 1.84
CA LYS A 127 0.91 -11.77 2.28
C LYS A 127 0.87 -11.89 3.80
N TRP A 128 1.25 -10.82 4.50
CA TRP A 128 1.24 -10.82 5.95
C TRP A 128 -0.18 -11.02 6.53
N LEU A 129 -1.19 -10.34 6.00
CA LEU A 129 -2.58 -10.51 6.45
C LEU A 129 -3.09 -11.93 6.22
N ASN A 130 -2.75 -12.55 5.09
CA ASN A 130 -3.17 -13.90 4.74
C ASN A 130 -2.46 -14.95 5.61
N SER A 131 -1.22 -14.73 6.01
CA SER A 131 -0.49 -15.62 6.91
C SER A 131 -1.00 -15.57 8.37
N GLN A 132 -1.83 -14.57 8.73
CA GLN A 132 -2.29 -14.42 10.12
C GLN A 132 -3.49 -15.32 10.44
N LYS A 133 -3.35 -16.16 11.47
CA LYS A 133 -4.48 -16.90 12.05
C LYS A 133 -5.27 -15.97 12.98
N VAL A 134 -6.42 -15.48 12.49
CA VAL A 134 -7.31 -14.60 13.26
C VAL A 134 -8.50 -15.39 13.77
N THR A 135 -8.67 -15.42 15.10
CA THR A 135 -9.72 -16.21 15.79
C THR A 135 -10.86 -15.36 16.35
N ARG A 136 -10.72 -14.03 16.32
CA ARG A 136 -11.79 -13.10 16.75
C ARG A 136 -12.54 -12.50 15.57
N THR A 137 -13.75 -12.07 15.78
CA THR A 137 -14.47 -11.25 14.79
C THR A 137 -13.79 -9.90 14.64
N ILE A 138 -13.52 -9.50 13.37
CA ILE A 138 -13.06 -8.17 13.00
C ILE A 138 -14.04 -7.61 11.97
N ASN A 139 -14.73 -6.51 12.31
CA ASN A 139 -15.73 -5.88 11.45
C ASN A 139 -15.69 -4.35 11.50
N LYS A 140 -14.65 -3.78 12.10
CA LYS A 140 -14.52 -2.32 12.27
C LYS A 140 -13.08 -1.89 12.08
N LEU A 141 -12.88 -0.71 11.44
CA LEU A 141 -11.58 -0.07 11.31
C LEU A 141 -11.60 1.30 11.98
N ARG A 142 -10.52 1.65 12.67
CA ARG A 142 -10.32 2.94 13.31
C ARG A 142 -9.26 3.72 12.58
N VAL A 143 -9.52 5.02 12.41
CA VAL A 143 -8.62 5.93 11.72
C VAL A 143 -8.09 6.93 12.72
N HIS A 144 -6.79 6.90 12.93
CA HIS A 144 -6.07 7.81 13.81
C HIS A 144 -4.85 8.42 13.11
N HIS A 145 -4.43 9.58 13.61
CA HIS A 145 -3.07 10.09 13.42
C HIS A 145 -2.34 10.13 14.75
N MET A 146 -1.02 10.14 14.71
CA MET A 146 -0.21 10.13 15.93
C MET A 146 -0.19 11.50 16.62
N ASP A 147 -0.39 12.62 15.88
CA ASP A 147 -0.18 13.98 16.33
C ASP A 147 1.30 14.20 16.74
N LEU A 148 1.73 13.51 17.77
CA LEU A 148 3.13 13.36 18.16
C LEU A 148 3.43 11.86 18.40
N PRO A 149 4.40 11.29 17.66
CA PRO A 149 5.38 11.88 16.72
C PRO A 149 4.76 12.35 15.39
N ASN A 150 5.38 13.39 14.82
CA ASN A 150 4.99 14.02 13.56
C ASN A 150 6.16 14.07 12.55
N TYR A 151 5.97 14.68 11.38
CA TYR A 151 7.00 14.69 10.33
C TYR A 151 8.31 15.38 10.78
N SER A 152 8.21 16.40 11.62
CA SER A 152 9.42 17.01 12.21
C SER A 152 10.18 16.00 13.10
N THR A 153 9.44 15.17 13.86
CA THR A 153 10.04 14.09 14.66
C THR A 153 10.69 13.03 13.76
N TRP A 154 10.02 12.66 12.67
CA TRP A 154 10.54 11.70 11.69
C TRP A 154 11.89 12.14 11.11
N GLU A 155 11.95 13.38 10.59
CA GLU A 155 13.13 13.90 9.93
C GLU A 155 14.27 14.26 10.92
N LYS A 156 13.94 14.86 12.06
CA LYS A 156 14.93 15.40 12.97
C LYS A 156 15.39 14.42 14.06
N THR A 157 14.58 13.42 14.36
CA THR A 157 14.83 12.50 15.47
C THR A 157 14.92 11.06 14.97
N ASP A 158 13.85 10.48 14.43
CA ASP A 158 13.77 9.05 14.15
C ASP A 158 14.82 8.57 13.16
N LYS A 159 14.96 9.26 12.03
CA LYS A 159 15.99 8.95 11.02
C LYS A 159 17.43 9.15 11.50
N LYS A 160 17.63 9.91 12.57
CA LYS A 160 18.96 10.19 13.11
C LYS A 160 19.34 9.31 14.29
N VAL A 161 18.35 8.96 15.10
CA VAL A 161 18.56 8.21 16.36
C VAL A 161 18.51 6.71 16.14
N PHE A 162 17.60 6.26 15.27
CA PHE A 162 17.41 4.84 15.03
C PHE A 162 18.10 4.41 13.72
N SER A 163 18.92 3.38 13.76
CA SER A 163 19.50 2.77 12.56
C SER A 163 18.42 2.19 11.64
N GLU A 164 17.30 1.75 12.24
CA GLU A 164 16.10 1.27 11.55
C GLU A 164 14.89 2.04 12.09
N PRO A 165 14.59 3.23 11.52
CA PRO A 165 13.68 4.20 12.14
C PRO A 165 12.24 3.68 12.33
N HIS A 166 11.76 2.82 11.44
CA HIS A 166 10.43 2.22 11.54
C HIS A 166 10.31 1.34 12.78
N PHE A 167 11.26 0.41 12.95
CA PHE A 167 11.30 -0.47 14.12
C PHE A 167 11.60 0.29 15.40
N GLY A 168 12.55 1.21 15.36
CA GLY A 168 12.91 2.02 16.53
C GLY A 168 11.73 2.84 17.04
N ARG A 169 10.97 3.47 16.15
CA ARG A 169 9.76 4.20 16.53
C ARG A 169 8.66 3.26 17.03
N THR A 170 8.43 2.15 16.36
CA THR A 170 7.41 1.18 16.79
C THR A 170 7.73 0.61 18.17
N GLN A 171 8.99 0.29 18.44
CA GLN A 171 9.43 -0.14 19.77
C GLN A 171 9.23 0.97 20.83
N SER A 172 9.59 2.22 20.51
CA SER A 172 9.36 3.36 21.40
C SER A 172 7.89 3.56 21.77
N LEU A 173 6.96 3.36 20.81
CA LEU A 173 5.51 3.40 21.06
C LEU A 173 5.06 2.23 21.95
N ASN A 174 5.64 1.05 21.75
CA ASN A 174 5.37 -0.11 22.59
C ASN A 174 5.82 0.11 24.06
N ASP A 175 7.03 0.66 24.22
CA ASP A 175 7.59 0.95 25.54
C ASP A 175 6.81 2.05 26.26
N TYR A 176 6.37 3.06 25.52
CA TYR A 176 5.44 4.08 26.02
C TYR A 176 4.12 3.44 26.48
N GLY A 177 3.56 2.55 25.68
CA GLY A 177 2.33 1.81 26.04
C GLY A 177 2.50 0.97 27.31
N LYS A 178 3.65 0.28 27.45
CA LYS A 178 4.00 -0.48 28.63
C LYS A 178 4.08 0.41 29.88
N LYS A 179 4.75 1.56 29.74
CA LYS A 179 4.89 2.51 30.86
C LYS A 179 3.59 3.20 31.25
N THR A 180 2.74 3.54 30.26
CA THR A 180 1.58 4.42 30.46
C THR A 180 0.31 3.67 30.77
N TRP A 181 0.02 2.59 30.05
CA TRP A 181 -1.23 1.83 30.19
C TRP A 181 -1.03 0.45 30.76
N ASN A 182 0.13 -0.13 30.59
CA ASN A 182 0.51 -1.48 31.02
C ASN A 182 -0.52 -2.55 30.62
N TYR A 183 -1.14 -2.38 29.45
CA TYR A 183 -2.18 -3.28 28.95
C TYR A 183 -1.59 -4.15 27.82
N SER A 184 -1.13 -5.34 28.21
CA SER A 184 -0.58 -6.34 27.31
C SER A 184 -1.61 -6.82 26.30
N ASP A 185 -1.14 -7.19 25.10
CA ASP A 185 -1.97 -7.86 24.10
C ASP A 185 -2.03 -9.40 24.29
N GLY A 186 -1.40 -9.92 25.32
CA GLY A 186 -1.27 -11.36 25.54
C GLY A 186 -0.18 -12.04 24.71
N HIS A 187 0.49 -11.29 23.81
CA HIS A 187 1.58 -11.74 22.94
C HIS A 187 2.88 -10.94 23.16
N GLY A 188 3.02 -10.32 24.31
CA GLY A 188 4.23 -9.58 24.72
C GLY A 188 4.30 -8.13 24.22
N LYS A 189 3.25 -7.58 23.62
CA LYS A 189 3.19 -6.21 23.14
C LYS A 189 2.24 -5.35 23.97
N TYR A 190 2.58 -4.07 24.07
CA TYR A 190 1.83 -3.05 24.83
C TYR A 190 1.40 -1.88 23.94
N ILE A 191 1.82 -1.85 22.68
CA ILE A 191 1.42 -0.85 21.68
C ILE A 191 -0.10 -0.86 21.50
N ALA A 192 -0.71 0.32 21.32
CA ALA A 192 -2.16 0.48 21.29
C ALA A 192 -2.82 -0.02 20.00
N GLN A 193 -2.15 0.26 18.88
CA GLN A 193 -2.64 0.03 17.52
C GLN A 193 -2.06 -1.23 16.89
N HIS A 194 -2.74 -1.71 15.83
CA HIS A 194 -2.31 -2.88 15.05
C HIS A 194 -1.32 -2.53 13.94
N PHE A 195 -1.41 -1.32 13.40
CA PHE A 195 -0.54 -0.87 12.32
C PHE A 195 -0.12 0.59 12.52
N ASN A 196 1.11 0.89 12.10
CA ASN A 196 1.65 2.24 11.99
C ASN A 196 1.99 2.50 10.52
N VAL A 197 1.49 3.60 9.94
CA VAL A 197 1.79 3.98 8.56
C VAL A 197 2.73 5.18 8.58
N PHE A 198 3.95 5.02 8.05
CA PHE A 198 5.01 6.01 8.11
C PHE A 198 4.98 6.99 6.93
N PRO A 199 5.67 8.16 7.03
CA PRO A 199 5.67 9.18 5.99
C PRO A 199 6.20 8.72 4.62
N ASP A 200 7.07 7.72 4.58
CA ASP A 200 7.63 7.11 3.36
C ASP A 200 6.74 6.02 2.76
N GLY A 201 5.59 5.74 3.37
CA GLY A 201 4.63 4.74 2.91
C GLY A 201 4.88 3.33 3.44
N LYS A 202 5.94 3.11 4.22
CA LYS A 202 6.15 1.82 4.88
C LYS A 202 5.23 1.66 6.08
N ILE A 203 4.92 0.42 6.42
CA ILE A 203 3.99 0.07 7.50
C ILE A 203 4.69 -0.87 8.47
N THR A 204 4.55 -0.64 9.77
CA THR A 204 4.90 -1.67 10.75
C THR A 204 3.66 -2.26 11.37
N THR A 205 3.72 -3.55 11.65
CA THR A 205 2.73 -4.21 12.51
C THR A 205 2.93 -3.74 13.95
N GLY A 206 1.87 -3.82 14.74
CA GLY A 206 1.89 -3.43 16.14
C GLY A 206 1.29 -4.53 17.02
N ARG A 207 0.14 -4.24 17.64
CA ARG A 207 -0.63 -5.15 18.48
C ARG A 207 -1.07 -6.37 17.69
N HIS A 208 -1.10 -7.53 18.33
CA HIS A 208 -1.54 -8.78 17.69
C HIS A 208 -3.00 -8.68 17.21
N LEU A 209 -3.32 -9.22 16.03
CA LEU A 209 -4.66 -9.09 15.43
C LEU A 209 -5.76 -9.75 16.28
N ASN A 210 -5.45 -10.76 17.08
CA ASN A 210 -6.42 -11.39 18.00
C ASN A 210 -6.68 -10.58 19.27
N SER A 211 -6.00 -9.45 19.45
CA SER A 211 -6.15 -8.61 20.64
C SER A 211 -6.95 -7.34 20.33
N THR A 212 -7.77 -6.89 21.27
CA THR A 212 -8.51 -5.64 21.14
C THR A 212 -7.56 -4.45 21.19
N PRO A 213 -7.67 -3.45 20.29
CA PRO A 213 -6.83 -2.26 20.32
C PRO A 213 -7.19 -1.32 21.47
N ILE A 214 -6.32 -0.36 21.75
CA ILE A 214 -6.59 0.79 22.61
C ILE A 214 -6.72 2.02 21.68
N GLY A 215 -7.93 2.42 21.35
CA GLY A 215 -8.17 3.52 20.40
C GLY A 215 -9.34 4.40 20.83
N ILE A 216 -10.56 3.99 20.55
CA ILE A 216 -11.78 4.77 20.82
C ILE A 216 -12.57 4.10 21.92
N ARG A 217 -12.79 4.80 23.04
CA ARG A 217 -13.58 4.30 24.18
C ARG A 217 -14.95 3.79 23.71
N GLY A 218 -15.33 2.58 24.16
CA GLY A 218 -16.60 1.93 23.81
C GLY A 218 -16.66 1.36 22.38
N TRP A 219 -15.61 1.57 21.55
CA TRP A 219 -15.63 1.17 20.14
C TRP A 219 -14.47 0.27 19.73
N ASN A 220 -13.67 -0.22 20.67
CA ASN A 220 -12.49 -1.05 20.39
C ASN A 220 -12.83 -2.51 20.07
N THR A 221 -13.91 -3.05 20.61
CA THR A 221 -14.35 -4.43 20.34
C THR A 221 -14.56 -4.67 18.85
N ASN A 222 -14.02 -5.78 18.33
CA ASN A 222 -14.06 -6.16 16.92
C ASN A 222 -13.41 -5.16 15.95
N ALA A 223 -12.52 -4.30 16.44
CA ALA A 223 -11.85 -3.29 15.62
C ALA A 223 -10.38 -3.62 15.34
N ILE A 224 -9.90 -3.16 14.19
CA ILE A 224 -8.49 -2.88 13.89
C ILE A 224 -8.28 -1.38 14.08
N CYS A 225 -7.17 -1.01 14.72
CA CYS A 225 -6.74 0.37 14.88
C CYS A 225 -5.47 0.62 14.04
N VAL A 226 -5.50 1.67 13.24
CA VAL A 226 -4.37 2.14 12.42
C VAL A 226 -3.99 3.54 12.88
N GLU A 227 -2.72 3.75 13.19
CA GLU A 227 -2.13 5.05 13.47
C GLU A 227 -1.30 5.52 12.28
N ILE A 228 -1.64 6.68 11.77
CA ILE A 228 -0.94 7.32 10.65
C ILE A 228 0.05 8.33 11.24
N TYR A 229 1.32 8.10 10.99
CA TYR A 229 2.40 8.95 11.51
C TYR A 229 2.30 10.36 10.95
N GLY A 230 2.14 11.36 11.80
CA GLY A 230 2.02 12.76 11.44
C GLY A 230 0.95 13.49 12.24
N ASP A 231 0.95 14.83 12.14
CA ASP A 231 -0.08 15.74 12.66
C ASP A 231 -0.82 16.36 11.49
N PHE A 232 -2.00 15.85 11.15
CA PHE A 232 -2.79 16.32 10.02
C PHE A 232 -3.84 17.37 10.42
N ASP A 233 -3.57 18.13 11.46
CA ASP A 233 -4.35 19.33 11.74
C ASP A 233 -4.03 20.45 10.75
N LYS A 234 -4.95 21.38 10.60
CA LYS A 234 -4.80 22.50 9.66
C LYS A 234 -3.54 23.31 9.96
N GLY A 235 -2.70 23.50 8.95
CA GLY A 235 -1.44 24.22 9.05
C GLY A 235 -0.27 23.41 9.61
N LYS A 236 -0.46 22.11 9.80
CA LYS A 236 0.56 21.14 10.23
C LYS A 236 1.03 20.28 9.07
N ASP A 237 1.29 18.99 9.32
CA ASP A 237 1.79 18.07 8.30
C ASP A 237 0.79 17.88 7.15
N VAL A 238 1.34 17.68 5.95
CA VAL A 238 0.59 17.29 4.76
C VAL A 238 1.00 15.87 4.38
N MET A 239 0.01 14.96 4.34
CA MET A 239 0.25 13.55 4.05
C MET A 239 1.00 13.38 2.71
N THR A 240 2.11 12.65 2.72
CA THR A 240 2.87 12.36 1.50
C THR A 240 2.07 11.46 0.56
N SER A 241 2.40 11.49 -0.74
CA SER A 241 1.77 10.60 -1.71
C SER A 241 2.04 9.12 -1.39
N ALA A 242 3.25 8.79 -0.93
CA ALA A 242 3.61 7.43 -0.53
C ALA A 242 2.77 6.96 0.67
N GLN A 243 2.66 7.78 1.72
CA GLN A 243 1.85 7.47 2.88
C GLN A 243 0.36 7.35 2.53
N LYS A 244 -0.15 8.25 1.66
CA LYS A 244 -1.54 8.19 1.21
C LYS A 244 -1.84 6.89 0.46
N LYS A 245 -0.96 6.46 -0.46
CA LYS A 245 -1.06 5.15 -1.14
C LYS A 245 -1.05 4.00 -0.13
N ALA A 246 -0.15 4.04 0.85
CA ALA A 246 -0.04 3.03 1.89
C ALA A 246 -1.30 2.91 2.75
N VAL A 247 -1.89 4.04 3.14
CA VAL A 247 -3.16 4.06 3.88
C VAL A 247 -4.28 3.45 3.03
N ILE A 248 -4.38 3.79 1.74
CA ILE A 248 -5.42 3.26 0.85
C ILE A 248 -5.31 1.73 0.75
N TYR A 249 -4.13 1.19 0.43
CA TYR A 249 -4.02 -0.25 0.26
C TYR A 249 -4.12 -1.00 1.59
N LEU A 250 -3.62 -0.47 2.70
CA LEU A 250 -3.79 -1.11 4.01
C LEU A 250 -5.28 -1.25 4.38
N TYR A 251 -6.04 -0.15 4.30
CA TYR A 251 -7.47 -0.19 4.60
C TYR A 251 -8.24 -1.06 3.60
N GLY A 252 -7.85 -1.02 2.33
CA GLY A 252 -8.45 -1.83 1.28
C GLY A 252 -8.23 -3.33 1.51
N GLU A 253 -6.99 -3.76 1.80
CA GLU A 253 -6.69 -5.16 2.09
C GLU A 253 -7.34 -5.64 3.40
N LEU A 254 -7.41 -4.80 4.43
CA LEU A 254 -8.17 -5.10 5.64
C LEU A 254 -9.68 -5.28 5.34
N CYS A 255 -10.26 -4.43 4.50
CA CYS A 255 -11.66 -4.56 4.10
C CYS A 255 -11.91 -5.85 3.31
N LYS A 256 -11.03 -6.21 2.38
CA LYS A 256 -11.10 -7.47 1.62
C LYS A 256 -10.98 -8.67 2.55
N ARG A 257 -9.88 -8.74 3.33
CA ARG A 257 -9.57 -9.87 4.21
C ARG A 257 -10.66 -10.18 5.23
N PHE A 258 -11.27 -9.14 5.82
CA PHE A 258 -12.28 -9.30 6.87
C PHE A 258 -13.71 -9.01 6.40
N LYS A 259 -13.93 -8.85 5.09
CA LYS A 259 -15.24 -8.55 4.48
C LYS A 259 -15.93 -7.35 5.11
N ILE A 260 -15.14 -6.29 5.40
CA ILE A 260 -15.65 -5.07 6.04
C ILE A 260 -16.22 -4.11 4.99
N PRO A 261 -17.51 -3.75 5.05
CA PRO A 261 -18.08 -2.77 4.14
C PRO A 261 -17.41 -1.41 4.27
N VAL A 262 -17.05 -0.79 3.13
CA VAL A 262 -16.42 0.53 3.11
C VAL A 262 -17.48 1.61 3.29
N ASN A 263 -17.78 1.95 4.54
CA ASN A 263 -18.75 2.98 4.91
C ASN A 263 -18.50 3.50 6.34
N THR A 264 -19.20 4.56 6.74
CA THR A 264 -19.08 5.20 8.05
C THR A 264 -19.64 4.37 9.23
N THR A 265 -20.33 3.27 8.96
CA THR A 265 -20.75 2.34 10.04
C THR A 265 -19.56 1.51 10.53
N HIS A 266 -18.66 1.12 9.61
CA HIS A 266 -17.57 0.19 9.89
C HIS A 266 -16.19 0.86 9.99
N ILE A 267 -15.99 1.99 9.28
CA ILE A 267 -14.73 2.75 9.28
C ILE A 267 -15.00 4.12 9.87
N ARG A 268 -14.37 4.44 11.01
CA ARG A 268 -14.66 5.69 11.73
C ARG A 268 -13.40 6.38 12.24
N PRO A 269 -13.33 7.72 12.14
CA PRO A 269 -12.25 8.51 12.71
C PRO A 269 -12.52 8.79 14.20
N HIS A 270 -11.47 9.00 14.97
CA HIS A 270 -11.58 9.29 16.40
C HIS A 270 -12.35 10.58 16.70
N CYS A 271 -12.17 11.61 15.87
CA CYS A 271 -12.84 12.90 16.03
C CYS A 271 -14.38 12.85 15.95
N HIS A 272 -14.96 11.75 15.47
CA HIS A 272 -16.41 11.54 15.48
C HIS A 272 -16.95 11.00 16.81
N PHE A 273 -16.16 11.03 17.88
CA PHE A 273 -16.57 10.53 19.19
C PHE A 273 -16.27 11.53 20.31
N THR A 274 -17.12 11.56 21.30
CA THR A 274 -16.87 12.24 22.58
C THR A 274 -15.83 11.47 23.41
N ALA A 275 -15.28 12.12 24.45
CA ALA A 275 -14.39 11.43 25.42
C ALA A 275 -15.06 10.26 26.13
N GLY A 276 -16.38 10.30 26.28
CA GLY A 276 -17.19 9.19 26.82
C GLY A 276 -17.47 8.05 25.84
N GLY A 277 -17.12 8.20 24.54
CA GLY A 277 -17.34 7.18 23.51
C GLY A 277 -18.68 7.30 22.78
N THR A 278 -19.42 8.40 22.95
CA THR A 278 -20.64 8.66 22.19
C THR A 278 -20.29 9.05 20.74
N TYR A 279 -20.91 8.40 19.78
CA TYR A 279 -20.70 8.70 18.35
C TYR A 279 -21.46 9.95 17.93
N LEU A 280 -20.77 10.92 17.35
CA LEU A 280 -21.28 12.19 16.89
C LEU A 280 -21.57 12.23 15.38
N GLY A 281 -20.94 11.36 14.60
CA GLY A 281 -21.06 11.32 13.14
C GLY A 281 -20.32 12.43 12.41
N LYS A 282 -19.73 13.37 13.12
CA LYS A 282 -18.94 14.51 12.59
C LYS A 282 -17.92 14.98 13.63
N TYR A 283 -16.93 15.73 13.18
CA TYR A 283 -16.10 16.51 14.10
C TYR A 283 -16.91 17.70 14.63
N ASP A 284 -16.87 17.87 15.94
CA ASP A 284 -17.49 18.97 16.68
C ASP A 284 -16.45 19.50 17.68
N SER A 285 -16.01 20.73 17.50
CA SER A 285 -14.90 21.32 18.28
C SER A 285 -15.18 21.42 19.78
N SER A 286 -16.47 21.40 20.19
CA SER A 286 -16.89 21.48 21.60
C SER A 286 -17.14 20.10 22.25
N ARG A 287 -17.36 19.05 21.45
CA ARG A 287 -17.81 17.73 21.94
C ARG A 287 -16.89 16.60 21.60
N SER A 288 -16.14 16.69 20.50
CA SER A 288 -15.21 15.64 20.09
C SER A 288 -14.06 15.50 21.07
N ALA A 289 -13.68 14.26 21.37
CA ALA A 289 -12.57 13.97 22.27
C ALA A 289 -11.24 14.53 21.79
N LYS A 290 -11.02 14.52 20.47
CA LYS A 290 -9.79 14.94 19.80
C LYS A 290 -10.09 15.41 18.36
N THR A 291 -9.13 16.09 17.73
CA THR A 291 -9.14 16.40 16.29
C THR A 291 -8.77 15.18 15.42
N CYS A 292 -8.17 14.13 16.00
CA CYS A 292 -7.64 12.93 15.34
C CYS A 292 -8.68 12.25 14.39
N PRO A 293 -8.33 11.98 13.14
CA PRO A 293 -7.00 11.97 12.51
C PRO A 293 -6.56 13.32 11.90
N GLY A 294 -7.16 14.43 12.29
CA GLY A 294 -6.74 15.78 11.95
C GLY A 294 -7.80 16.61 11.22
N THR A 295 -7.85 17.91 11.55
CA THR A 295 -8.79 18.87 10.96
C THR A 295 -8.52 19.17 9.48
N ASN A 296 -7.38 18.71 8.94
CA ASN A 296 -7.03 18.71 7.52
C ASN A 296 -6.74 17.28 6.98
N PHE A 297 -7.19 16.26 7.70
CA PHE A 297 -7.03 14.86 7.25
C PHE A 297 -7.54 14.71 5.81
N TRP A 298 -6.78 14.00 4.99
CA TRP A 298 -7.03 13.76 3.57
C TRP A 298 -7.10 15.06 2.72
N GLY A 299 -6.59 16.19 3.25
CA GLY A 299 -6.64 17.50 2.64
C GLY A 299 -8.00 18.22 2.76
N VAL A 300 -8.98 17.62 3.45
CA VAL A 300 -10.37 18.12 3.53
C VAL A 300 -10.97 18.01 4.94
N GLY A 301 -10.25 17.40 5.88
CA GLY A 301 -10.68 17.20 7.26
C GLY A 301 -11.71 16.09 7.45
N CYS A 302 -12.23 16.00 8.67
CA CYS A 302 -13.14 14.95 9.13
C CYS A 302 -14.62 15.40 9.20
N SER A 303 -15.03 16.36 8.37
CA SER A 303 -16.46 16.58 8.09
C SER A 303 -17.03 15.33 7.41
N PRO A 304 -18.34 15.08 7.45
CA PRO A 304 -18.93 13.94 6.75
C PRO A 304 -18.55 13.87 5.27
N SER A 305 -18.59 15.00 4.56
CA SER A 305 -18.18 15.08 3.14
C SER A 305 -16.68 14.87 2.95
N GLY A 306 -15.84 15.37 3.86
CA GLY A 306 -14.38 15.20 3.82
C GLY A 306 -13.99 13.74 4.07
N PHE A 307 -14.55 13.12 5.09
CA PHE A 307 -14.28 11.74 5.40
C PHE A 307 -14.79 10.77 4.33
N ASN A 308 -15.89 11.12 3.64
CA ASN A 308 -16.38 10.33 2.50
C ASN A 308 -15.40 10.30 1.33
N LYS A 309 -14.54 11.32 1.14
CA LYS A 309 -13.47 11.25 0.12
C LYS A 309 -12.44 10.18 0.45
N PHE A 310 -12.03 10.07 1.70
CA PHE A 310 -11.18 8.99 2.17
C PHE A 310 -11.81 7.61 1.92
N LEU A 311 -13.08 7.44 2.27
CA LEU A 311 -13.82 6.19 2.03
C LEU A 311 -13.96 5.88 0.53
N ALA A 312 -14.14 6.91 -0.31
CA ALA A 312 -14.24 6.73 -1.76
C ALA A 312 -12.95 6.17 -2.37
N ASP A 313 -11.78 6.64 -1.91
CA ASP A 313 -10.49 6.14 -2.37
C ASP A 313 -10.30 4.66 -1.95
N ILE A 314 -10.66 4.28 -0.71
CA ILE A 314 -10.62 2.88 -0.28
C ILE A 314 -11.61 2.03 -1.10
N LYS A 315 -12.83 2.52 -1.33
CA LYS A 315 -13.86 1.80 -2.11
C LYS A 315 -13.41 1.57 -3.55
N ALA A 316 -12.73 2.55 -4.16
CA ALA A 316 -12.16 2.40 -5.50
C ALA A 316 -11.10 1.29 -5.51
N TYR A 317 -10.20 1.26 -4.54
CA TYR A 317 -9.21 0.20 -4.38
C TYR A 317 -9.85 -1.19 -4.21
N VAL A 318 -10.84 -1.32 -3.32
CA VAL A 318 -11.55 -2.60 -3.08
C VAL A 318 -12.24 -3.12 -4.34
N ASN A 319 -12.77 -2.22 -5.17
CA ASN A 319 -13.46 -2.56 -6.42
C ASN A 319 -12.51 -2.74 -7.62
N GLY A 320 -11.19 -2.85 -7.41
CA GLY A 320 -10.22 -3.02 -8.50
C GLY A 320 -10.10 -1.80 -9.44
N LYS A 321 -10.72 -0.67 -9.09
CA LYS A 321 -10.47 0.59 -9.78
C LYS A 321 -9.19 1.15 -9.19
N GLU A 322 -8.11 1.22 -9.99
CA GLU A 322 -6.97 2.01 -9.56
C GLU A 322 -7.49 3.37 -9.11
N THR A 323 -7.26 3.68 -7.85
CA THR A 323 -7.52 5.03 -7.37
C THR A 323 -6.56 5.94 -8.10
N GLN A 324 -7.02 6.55 -9.18
CA GLN A 324 -6.43 7.81 -9.58
C GLN A 324 -6.62 8.70 -8.35
N SER A 325 -5.57 8.80 -7.53
CA SER A 325 -5.49 9.91 -6.57
C SER A 325 -5.93 11.14 -7.33
N PRO A 326 -6.83 11.99 -6.75
CA PRO A 326 -7.17 13.24 -7.42
C PRO A 326 -5.84 13.84 -7.80
N SER A 327 -5.64 14.03 -9.09
CA SER A 327 -4.38 14.43 -9.69
C SER A 327 -3.92 15.76 -9.10
N THR A 328 -3.08 15.65 -8.09
CA THR A 328 -1.95 16.53 -7.97
C THR A 328 -0.78 15.70 -8.48
N SER A 329 -0.51 15.84 -9.77
CA SER A 329 0.48 15.18 -10.60
C SER A 329 0.22 13.70 -10.91
N SER A 330 -0.08 13.36 -12.17
CA SER A 330 0.34 12.11 -12.82
C SER A 330 1.72 11.73 -12.26
N GLU A 331 1.91 10.45 -11.91
CA GLU A 331 3.25 9.97 -11.57
C GLU A 331 4.17 10.45 -12.68
N PHE A 332 5.03 11.40 -12.34
CA PHE A 332 5.86 12.08 -13.34
C PHE A 332 6.79 11.01 -13.91
N LYS A 333 6.55 10.61 -15.15
CA LYS A 333 7.48 9.71 -15.84
C LYS A 333 8.71 10.52 -16.21
N PRO A 334 9.88 10.23 -15.62
CA PRO A 334 11.10 10.89 -16.00
C PRO A 334 11.32 10.77 -17.51
N TYR A 335 11.73 11.87 -18.13
CA TYR A 335 11.99 11.90 -19.54
C TYR A 335 13.28 12.63 -19.85
N ILE A 336 13.86 12.37 -21.03
CA ILE A 336 14.98 13.11 -21.55
C ILE A 336 14.44 14.27 -22.36
N ALA A 337 14.91 15.47 -22.05
CA ALA A 337 14.66 16.68 -22.83
C ALA A 337 15.99 17.25 -23.37
N ARG A 338 15.90 17.95 -24.48
CA ARG A 338 17.02 18.64 -25.11
C ARG A 338 16.80 20.14 -25.05
N VAL A 339 17.79 20.87 -24.59
CA VAL A 339 17.76 22.35 -24.59
C VAL A 339 17.70 22.87 -26.03
N ASN A 340 16.71 23.72 -26.32
CA ASN A 340 16.47 24.22 -27.70
C ASN A 340 16.94 25.68 -27.93
N THR A 341 17.55 26.29 -26.93
CA THR A 341 18.10 27.64 -26.98
C THR A 341 19.49 27.72 -26.39
N ASP A 342 20.30 28.66 -26.82
CA ASP A 342 21.58 28.94 -26.18
C ASP A 342 21.39 29.81 -24.94
N GLY A 343 22.28 29.65 -23.96
CA GLY A 343 22.27 30.46 -22.74
C GLY A 343 21.05 30.25 -21.83
N LEU A 344 20.47 29.04 -21.82
CA LEU A 344 19.36 28.75 -20.91
C LEU A 344 19.79 28.78 -19.44
N ASN A 345 19.24 29.70 -18.66
CA ASN A 345 19.46 29.78 -17.22
C ASN A 345 18.78 28.59 -16.51
N ALA A 346 19.60 27.73 -15.91
CA ALA A 346 19.17 26.71 -14.97
C ALA A 346 19.27 27.28 -13.55
N ARG A 347 18.19 27.15 -12.77
CA ARG A 347 18.00 27.89 -11.50
C ARG A 347 17.85 26.97 -10.30
N LYS A 348 18.08 27.49 -9.12
CA LYS A 348 17.95 26.75 -7.83
C LYS A 348 16.50 26.41 -7.47
N GLY A 349 15.51 27.00 -8.16
CA GLY A 349 14.09 26.78 -7.91
C GLY A 349 13.23 26.99 -9.15
N ALA A 350 11.96 26.59 -9.05
CA ALA A 350 10.99 26.68 -10.15
C ALA A 350 10.41 28.09 -10.26
N GLY A 351 11.11 28.96 -10.97
CA GLY A 351 10.70 30.35 -11.21
C GLY A 351 11.88 31.23 -11.64
N ALA A 352 11.56 32.36 -12.27
CA ALA A 352 12.56 33.33 -12.71
C ALA A 352 13.19 34.12 -11.54
N GLU A 353 12.55 34.11 -10.39
CA GLU A 353 12.95 34.77 -9.16
C GLU A 353 14.11 34.04 -8.42
N TYR A 354 14.37 32.79 -8.77
CA TYR A 354 15.44 32.01 -8.13
C TYR A 354 16.80 32.28 -8.79
N ASP A 355 17.86 32.20 -8.00
CA ASP A 355 19.24 32.34 -8.45
C ASP A 355 19.58 31.37 -9.57
N ILE A 356 20.46 31.81 -10.48
CA ILE A 356 21.02 30.96 -11.54
C ILE A 356 22.04 30.01 -10.91
N GLU A 357 21.87 28.71 -11.13
CA GLU A 357 22.82 27.68 -10.73
C GLU A 357 23.90 27.46 -11.81
N CYS A 358 23.44 27.38 -13.06
CA CYS A 358 24.31 27.25 -14.23
C CYS A 358 23.59 27.71 -15.51
N VAL A 359 24.34 27.78 -16.61
CA VAL A 359 23.82 28.11 -17.95
C VAL A 359 24.01 26.91 -18.85
N LEU A 360 22.96 26.53 -19.57
CA LEU A 360 22.96 25.39 -20.50
C LEU A 360 22.92 25.89 -21.94
N ASN A 361 23.72 25.27 -22.78
CA ASN A 361 23.75 25.57 -24.22
C ASN A 361 22.76 24.70 -24.99
N LYS A 362 22.35 25.18 -26.17
CA LYS A 362 21.50 24.43 -27.09
C LYS A 362 22.08 23.05 -27.38
N GLY A 363 21.21 22.05 -27.42
CA GLY A 363 21.58 20.66 -27.69
C GLY A 363 21.93 19.84 -26.46
N VAL A 364 22.16 20.45 -25.30
CA VAL A 364 22.39 19.71 -24.04
C VAL A 364 21.16 18.84 -23.70
N ALA A 365 21.40 17.56 -23.46
CA ALA A 365 20.36 16.64 -23.03
C ALA A 365 20.33 16.55 -21.50
N ILE A 366 19.15 16.70 -20.91
CA ILE A 366 18.92 16.64 -19.47
C ILE A 366 17.79 15.66 -19.14
N THR A 367 17.94 14.92 -18.06
CA THR A 367 16.86 14.07 -17.55
C THR A 367 15.97 14.89 -16.63
N ILE A 368 14.71 15.02 -16.99
CA ILE A 368 13.68 15.69 -16.20
C ILE A 368 13.05 14.69 -15.23
N ILE A 369 12.95 15.07 -13.97
CA ILE A 369 12.41 14.23 -12.88
C ILE A 369 11.18 14.81 -12.19
N GLU A 370 10.85 16.08 -12.47
CA GLU A 370 9.69 16.78 -11.90
C GLU A 370 9.29 17.96 -12.80
N GLU A 371 7.99 18.26 -12.85
CA GLU A 371 7.46 19.49 -13.42
C GLU A 371 6.61 20.25 -12.41
N LYS A 372 6.73 21.57 -12.39
CA LYS A 372 5.97 22.43 -11.47
C LYS A 372 5.51 23.71 -12.15
N LYS A 373 4.28 24.15 -11.86
CA LYS A 373 3.79 25.49 -12.22
C LYS A 373 4.40 26.50 -11.27
N ALA A 374 5.06 27.51 -11.82
CA ALA A 374 5.57 28.63 -11.06
C ALA A 374 4.53 29.77 -10.92
N LYS A 375 4.84 30.76 -10.07
CA LYS A 375 3.96 31.91 -9.83
C LYS A 375 3.74 32.77 -11.08
N ASP A 376 4.68 32.75 -12.01
CA ASP A 376 4.60 33.43 -13.32
C ASP A 376 3.68 32.70 -14.33
N GLY A 377 3.07 31.59 -13.93
CA GLY A 377 2.22 30.74 -14.78
C GLY A 377 3.01 29.79 -15.69
N GLY A 378 4.34 29.91 -15.76
CA GLY A 378 5.22 29.04 -16.51
C GLY A 378 5.32 27.64 -15.92
N THR A 379 5.62 26.62 -16.75
CA THR A 379 5.97 25.30 -16.28
C THR A 379 7.49 25.20 -16.20
N TRP A 380 8.01 24.78 -15.06
CA TRP A 380 9.42 24.57 -14.80
C TRP A 380 9.71 23.09 -14.59
N CYS A 381 10.81 22.62 -15.14
CA CYS A 381 11.25 21.24 -15.15
C CYS A 381 12.47 21.09 -14.26
N LYS A 382 12.43 20.18 -13.28
CA LYS A 382 13.58 19.83 -12.45
C LYS A 382 14.44 18.79 -13.13
N ALA A 383 15.69 19.09 -13.31
CA ALA A 383 16.67 18.13 -13.81
C ALA A 383 17.14 17.17 -12.70
N LEU A 384 17.58 15.97 -13.08
CA LEU A 384 18.20 14.99 -12.18
C LEU A 384 19.40 15.61 -11.42
N SER A 385 20.08 16.57 -12.05
CA SER A 385 21.18 17.36 -11.47
C SER A 385 20.71 18.44 -10.48
N GLN A 386 19.42 18.43 -10.06
CA GLN A 386 18.79 19.26 -9.02
C GLN A 386 18.53 20.73 -9.37
N TYR A 387 18.81 21.21 -10.57
CA TYR A 387 18.43 22.55 -11.03
C TYR A 387 17.11 22.55 -11.80
N TRP A 388 16.53 23.75 -12.00
CA TRP A 388 15.25 23.96 -12.66
C TRP A 388 15.41 24.76 -13.95
N CYS A 389 14.76 24.29 -15.03
CA CYS A 389 14.70 24.96 -16.31
C CYS A 389 13.26 25.25 -16.71
N ASN A 390 13.01 26.38 -17.38
CA ASN A 390 11.68 26.65 -17.93
C ASN A 390 11.38 25.70 -19.11
N LYS A 391 10.26 24.97 -19.04
CA LYS A 391 9.85 23.94 -20.01
C LYS A 391 9.78 24.46 -21.44
N LYS A 392 9.46 25.72 -21.64
CA LYS A 392 9.36 26.35 -22.98
C LYS A 392 10.66 26.27 -23.78
N TYR A 393 11.80 26.07 -23.10
CA TYR A 393 13.13 25.97 -23.74
C TYR A 393 13.65 24.53 -23.78
N LEU A 394 12.76 23.54 -23.63
CA LEU A 394 13.09 22.13 -23.61
C LEU A 394 12.23 21.37 -24.61
N ASP A 395 12.86 20.65 -25.53
CA ASP A 395 12.18 19.73 -26.42
C ASP A 395 12.19 18.33 -25.83
N PHE A 396 11.03 17.69 -25.80
CA PHE A 396 10.91 16.30 -25.38
C PHE A 396 11.66 15.37 -26.34
N VAL A 397 12.42 14.42 -25.82
CA VAL A 397 13.14 13.42 -26.64
C VAL A 397 12.48 12.04 -26.47
N ARG A 398 12.44 11.52 -25.24
CA ARG A 398 11.82 10.22 -24.93
C ARG A 398 11.64 10.06 -23.42
N TYR A 399 10.75 9.17 -23.02
CA TYR A 399 10.71 8.72 -21.62
C TYR A 399 11.95 7.87 -21.28
N LYS A 400 12.30 7.89 -20.00
CA LYS A 400 13.45 7.12 -19.47
C LYS A 400 13.01 5.72 -19.07
#